data_830a082def4c3a38a0937579a899e72c
#
_entry.id   830a082def4c3a38a0937579a899e72c
#
_cell.length_a   1.000
_cell.length_b   1.000
_cell.length_c   1.000
_cell.angle_alpha   90.00
_cell.angle_beta   90.00
_cell.angle_gamma   90.00
#
_symmetry.space_group_name_H-M   'P 1'
#
loop_
_entity.id
_entity.type
_entity.pdbx_description
1 polymer ?
#
loop_
_entity_poly.entity_id
_entity_poly.type
_entity_poly.pdbx_seq_one_letter_code
_entity_poly.pdbx_strand_id
1 'polypeptide(L)' 'GIQKGMEQGIEALIETCKKFHISKEAARNQIMDKFDFSEEKADEYLKKYWK' A
#
# COMPACT_ATOMS: atom_id res chain seq x y z
N GLY A 1 5.92 -12.10 -12.60
CA GLY A 1 7.11 -12.23 -11.82
C GLY A 1 6.88 -11.84 -10.35
N ILE A 2 7.95 -11.82 -9.59
CA ILE A 2 7.88 -11.52 -8.16
C ILE A 2 7.30 -10.13 -7.90
N GLN A 3 7.68 -9.16 -8.72
CA GLN A 3 7.18 -7.80 -8.56
C GLN A 3 5.68 -7.70 -8.76
N LYS A 4 5.16 -8.47 -9.70
CA LYS A 4 3.72 -8.45 -9.97
C LYS A 4 2.93 -8.98 -8.78
N GLY A 5 3.38 -10.06 -8.18
CA GLY A 5 2.74 -10.61 -6.99
C GLY A 5 2.77 -9.63 -5.83
N MET A 6 3.90 -8.96 -5.64
CA MET A 6 4.04 -7.95 -4.58
C MET A 6 3.10 -6.78 -4.83
N GLU A 7 3.02 -6.29 -6.06
CA GLU A 7 2.13 -5.17 -6.39
C GLU A 7 0.68 -5.53 -6.17
N GLN A 8 0.28 -6.75 -6.49
CA GLN A 8 -1.08 -7.21 -6.25
C GLN A 8 -1.41 -7.21 -4.77
N GLY A 9 -0.45 -7.64 -3.94
CA GLY A 9 -0.63 -7.62 -2.50
C GLY A 9 -0.79 -6.20 -1.95
N ILE A 10 0.02 -5.27 -2.46
CA ILE A 10 -0.06 -3.88 -2.05
C ILE A 10 -1.39 -3.28 -2.49
N GLU A 11 -1.81 -3.56 -3.72
CA GLU A 11 -3.09 -3.06 -4.23
C GLU A 11 -4.26 -3.56 -3.39
N ALA A 12 -4.24 -4.86 -3.05
CA ALA A 12 -5.29 -5.44 -2.22
C ALA A 12 -5.32 -4.79 -0.84
N LEU A 13 -4.15 -4.53 -0.26
CA LEU A 13 -4.05 -3.87 1.03
C LEU A 13 -4.63 -2.45 0.98
N ILE A 14 -4.29 -1.71 -0.05
CA ILE A 14 -4.78 -0.35 -0.24
C ILE A 14 -6.30 -0.35 -0.42
N GLU A 15 -6.82 -1.25 -1.24
CA GLU A 15 -8.25 -1.36 -1.45
C GLU A 15 -8.99 -1.69 -0.16
N THR A 16 -8.43 -2.59 0.65
CA THR A 16 -9.01 -2.94 1.94
C THR A 16 -9.04 -1.72 2.86
N CYS A 17 -7.95 -0.96 2.89
CA CYS A 17 -7.89 0.25 3.71
C CYS A 17 -8.94 1.27 3.26
N LYS A 18 -9.13 1.44 1.98
CA LYS A 18 -10.15 2.35 1.45
C LYS A 18 -11.55 1.88 1.81
N LYS A 19 -11.78 0.59 1.71
CA LYS A 19 -13.09 0.00 1.99
C LYS A 19 -13.50 0.24 3.44
N PHE A 20 -12.55 0.16 4.36
CA PHE A 20 -12.83 0.35 5.78
C PHE A 20 -12.55 1.77 6.26
N HIS A 21 -12.38 2.72 5.32
CA HIS A 21 -12.16 4.13 5.63
C HIS A 21 -10.92 4.38 6.48
N ILE A 22 -9.90 3.58 6.27
CA ILE A 22 -8.61 3.76 6.93
C ILE A 22 -7.88 4.90 6.22
N SER A 23 -7.25 5.80 6.99
CA SER A 23 -6.56 6.96 6.42
C SER A 23 -5.38 6.53 5.56
N LYS A 24 -4.96 7.40 4.64
CA LYS A 24 -3.76 7.18 3.82
C LYS A 24 -2.54 6.96 4.68
N GLU A 25 -2.42 7.74 5.75
CA GLU A 25 -1.27 7.64 6.66
C GLU A 25 -1.20 6.26 7.30
N ALA A 26 -2.33 5.77 7.79
CA ALA A 26 -2.39 4.44 8.38
C ALA A 26 -2.10 3.36 7.33
N ALA A 27 -2.63 3.53 6.11
CA ALA A 27 -2.37 2.60 5.03
C ALA A 27 -0.87 2.57 4.67
N ARG A 28 -0.24 3.75 4.64
CA ARG A 28 1.20 3.84 4.38
C ARG A 28 1.99 3.08 5.44
N ASN A 29 1.62 3.26 6.71
CA ASN A 29 2.29 2.55 7.80
C ASN A 29 2.15 1.05 7.65
N GLN A 30 0.97 0.58 7.24
CA GLN A 30 0.75 -0.85 7.00
C GLN A 30 1.64 -1.38 5.89
N ILE A 31 1.78 -0.63 4.79
CA ILE A 31 2.64 -1.01 3.68
C ILE A 31 4.09 -1.07 4.14
N MET A 32 4.52 -0.07 4.87
CA MET A 32 5.90 -0.02 5.37
C MET A 32 6.20 -1.22 6.26
N ASP A 33 5.26 -1.58 7.11
CA ASP A 33 5.43 -2.68 8.04
C ASP A 33 5.41 -4.04 7.34
N LYS A 34 4.44 -4.25 6.46
CA LYS A 34 4.26 -5.56 5.82
C LYS A 34 5.29 -5.85 4.75
N PHE A 35 5.69 -4.83 4.01
CA PHE A 35 6.59 -5.00 2.87
C PHE A 35 7.99 -4.46 3.13
N ASP A 36 8.22 -3.94 4.31
CA ASP A 36 9.51 -3.39 4.71
C ASP A 36 9.99 -2.29 3.76
N PHE A 37 9.06 -1.44 3.35
CA PHE A 37 9.34 -0.32 2.46
C PHE A 37 9.67 0.94 3.25
N SER A 38 10.45 1.84 2.64
CA SER A 38 10.65 3.17 3.17
C SER A 38 9.35 3.98 3.00
N GLU A 39 9.24 5.08 3.74
CA GLU A 39 8.10 5.97 3.64
C GLU A 39 7.91 6.46 2.20
N GLU A 40 9.00 6.84 1.56
CA GLU A 40 8.98 7.32 0.19
C GLU A 40 8.43 6.26 -0.78
N LYS A 41 8.88 5.04 -0.62
CA LYS A 41 8.43 3.93 -1.47
C LYS A 41 6.95 3.65 -1.26
N ALA A 42 6.51 3.64 -0.01
CA ALA A 42 5.10 3.41 0.31
C ALA A 42 4.22 4.51 -0.27
N ASP A 43 4.68 5.76 -0.22
CA ASP A 43 3.95 6.89 -0.80
C ASP A 43 3.77 6.72 -2.30
N GLU A 44 4.78 6.22 -2.99
CA GLU A 44 4.69 5.99 -4.43
C GLU A 44 3.55 5.02 -4.76
N TYR A 45 3.44 3.94 -3.99
CA TYR A 45 2.37 2.97 -4.20
C TYR A 45 1.01 3.55 -3.85
N LEU A 46 0.92 4.37 -2.82
CA LEU A 46 -0.32 5.03 -2.48
C LEU A 46 -0.79 5.95 -3.60
N LYS A 47 0.12 6.73 -4.16
CA LYS A 47 -0.23 7.62 -5.30
C LYS A 47 -0.73 6.82 -6.48
N LYS A 48 -0.17 5.64 -6.69
CA LYS A 48 -0.53 4.79 -7.82
C LYS A 48 -1.91 4.17 -7.67
N TYR A 49 -2.24 3.70 -6.49
CA TYR A 49 -3.45 2.90 -6.26
C TYR A 49 -4.55 3.60 -5.47
N TRP A 50 -4.22 4.63 -4.74
CA TRP A 50 -5.21 5.34 -3.94
C TRP A 50 -5.94 6.38 -4.82
N LYS A 51 -7.13 6.03 -5.23
CA LYS A 51 -7.93 6.90 -6.11
C LYS A 51 -9.21 7.35 -5.45
#